data_c12eebe17a991b0c299d9ea91570286f
#
_entry.id   c12eebe17a991b0c299d9ea91570286f
#
_cell.length_a   1.000
_cell.length_b   1.000
_cell.length_c   1.000
_cell.angle_alpha   90.00
_cell.angle_beta   90.00
_cell.angle_gamma   90.00
#
_symmetry.space_group_name_H-M   'P 1'
#
loop_
_entity.id
_entity.type
_entity.pdbx_description
1 polymer ?
#
loop_
_entity_poly.entity_id
_entity_poly.type
_entity_poly.pdbx_seq_one_letter_code
_entity_poly.pdbx_strand_id
1 'polypeptide(L)'
;MDLLAKSDEEIFSIGKPLWENLVRSSNLKDYGGFTRDFSTQMLFGANEVELGKQWANNELITNLNETYEPFGTLRRGEHVTVLIKQTNKKIPGEYLGRLVLGVEDGETKVFGATIY
;
A
#
# COMPACT_ATOMS: atom_id res chain seq x y z
N MET A 1 0.82 19.96 6.23
CA MET A 1 2.00 19.08 6.38
C MET A 1 2.64 18.89 5.01
N ASP A 2 3.93 19.15 4.92
CA ASP A 2 4.64 18.95 3.66
C ASP A 2 5.28 17.57 3.65
N LEU A 3 4.59 16.62 3.04
CA LEU A 3 5.04 15.24 2.96
C LEU A 3 6.37 15.12 2.20
N LEU A 4 6.53 15.92 1.15
CA LEU A 4 7.73 15.87 0.30
C LEU A 4 9.00 16.33 1.01
N ALA A 5 8.87 17.15 2.05
CA ALA A 5 10.02 17.67 2.80
C ALA A 5 10.50 16.72 3.90
N LYS A 6 9.78 15.63 4.15
CA LYS A 6 10.16 14.68 5.19
C LYS A 6 11.29 13.77 4.72
N SER A 7 12.09 13.29 5.68
CA SER A 7 13.16 12.33 5.40
C SER A 7 12.58 10.98 5.01
N ASP A 8 13.41 10.12 4.42
CA ASP A 8 12.98 8.75 4.10
C ASP A 8 12.54 8.00 5.35
N GLU A 9 13.26 8.17 6.47
CA GLU A 9 12.91 7.53 7.73
C GLU A 9 11.54 7.97 8.24
N GLU A 10 11.25 9.26 8.15
CA GLU A 10 9.94 9.79 8.53
C GLU A 10 8.84 9.25 7.63
N ILE A 11 9.11 9.17 6.32
CA ILE A 11 8.16 8.60 5.35
C ILE A 11 7.92 7.13 5.66
N PHE A 12 8.96 6.35 5.95
CA PHE A 12 8.80 4.94 6.30
C PHE A 12 7.94 4.78 7.55
N SER A 13 8.14 5.64 8.54
CA SER A 13 7.32 5.60 9.78
C SER A 13 5.85 5.91 9.50
N ILE A 14 5.58 6.84 8.60
CA ILE A 14 4.20 7.17 8.20
C ILE A 14 3.58 6.02 7.41
N GLY A 15 4.35 5.44 6.50
CA GLY A 15 3.85 4.35 5.64
C GLY A 15 3.65 3.04 6.35
N LYS A 16 4.39 2.80 7.44
CA LYS A 16 4.36 1.53 8.15
C LYS A 16 2.94 1.05 8.52
N PRO A 17 2.15 1.80 9.28
CA PRO A 17 0.81 1.34 9.63
C PRO A 17 -0.11 1.22 8.42
N LEU A 18 0.10 2.03 7.40
CA LEU A 18 -0.71 2.00 6.19
C LEU A 18 -0.44 0.73 5.38
N TRP A 19 0.84 0.39 5.19
CA TRP A 19 1.21 -0.83 4.47
C TRP A 19 0.79 -2.08 5.24
N GLU A 20 1.01 -2.10 6.55
CA GLU A 20 0.63 -3.24 7.38
C GLU A 20 -0.88 -3.48 7.35
N ASN A 21 -1.67 -2.41 7.32
CA ASN A 21 -3.11 -2.54 7.17
C ASN A 21 -3.49 -3.12 5.80
N LEU A 22 -2.83 -2.66 4.74
CA LEU A 22 -3.08 -3.17 3.38
C LEU A 22 -2.76 -4.67 3.29
N VAL A 23 -1.63 -5.09 3.83
CA VAL A 23 -1.22 -6.50 3.84
C VAL A 23 -2.25 -7.34 4.60
N ARG A 24 -2.58 -6.93 5.82
CA ARG A 24 -3.55 -7.66 6.65
C ARG A 24 -4.91 -7.76 5.98
N SER A 25 -5.41 -6.63 5.50
CA SER A 25 -6.76 -6.58 4.91
C SER A 25 -6.82 -7.35 3.60
N SER A 26 -5.76 -7.30 2.79
CA SER A 26 -5.70 -8.07 1.55
C SER A 26 -5.67 -9.57 1.83
N ASN A 27 -4.87 -10.01 2.80
CA ASN A 27 -4.82 -11.41 3.19
C ASN A 27 -6.17 -11.91 3.72
N LEU A 28 -6.91 -11.05 4.42
CA LEU A 28 -8.23 -11.38 4.94
C LEU A 28 -9.36 -11.15 3.93
N LYS A 29 -9.05 -10.57 2.78
CA LYS A 29 -10.05 -10.19 1.76
C LYS A 29 -11.09 -9.24 2.35
N ASP A 30 -10.64 -8.31 3.19
CA ASP A 30 -11.47 -7.34 3.90
C ASP A 30 -11.48 -6.01 3.15
N TYR A 31 -12.53 -5.79 2.37
CA TYR A 31 -12.65 -4.59 1.54
C TYR A 31 -12.66 -3.30 2.39
N GLY A 32 -13.46 -3.27 3.44
CA GLY A 32 -13.57 -2.09 4.30
C GLY A 32 -12.23 -1.73 4.95
N GLY A 33 -11.51 -2.73 5.47
CA GLY A 33 -10.19 -2.51 6.05
C GLY A 33 -9.17 -2.10 5.00
N PHE A 34 -9.21 -2.74 3.83
CA PHE A 34 -8.26 -2.46 2.75
C PHE A 34 -8.37 -1.01 2.24
N THR A 35 -9.57 -0.49 2.13
CA THR A 35 -9.81 0.87 1.60
C THR A 35 -9.82 1.95 2.68
N ARG A 36 -9.59 1.60 3.92
CA ARG A 36 -9.68 2.51 5.07
C ARG A 36 -8.94 3.83 4.88
N ASP A 37 -7.73 3.75 4.34
CA ASP A 37 -6.84 4.91 4.22
C ASP A 37 -6.72 5.43 2.79
N PHE A 38 -7.61 5.00 1.88
CA PHE A 38 -7.58 5.42 0.49
C PHE A 38 -8.01 6.86 0.33
N SER A 39 -7.32 7.56 -0.56
CA SER A 39 -7.77 8.87 -1.01
C SER A 39 -9.10 8.74 -1.76
N THR A 40 -9.83 9.83 -1.87
CA THR A 40 -11.07 9.85 -2.63
C THR A 40 -10.85 9.39 -4.08
N GLN A 41 -9.75 9.85 -4.68
CA GLN A 41 -9.42 9.49 -6.06
C GLN A 41 -9.18 7.98 -6.20
N MET A 42 -8.47 7.38 -5.26
CA MET A 42 -8.18 5.95 -5.30
C MET A 42 -9.44 5.11 -5.10
N LEU A 43 -10.37 5.57 -4.25
CA LEU A 43 -11.64 4.88 -4.02
C LEU A 43 -12.47 4.74 -5.30
N PHE A 44 -12.41 5.72 -6.20
CA PHE A 44 -13.15 5.64 -7.46
C PHE A 44 -12.72 4.45 -8.33
N GLY A 45 -11.46 4.06 -8.26
CA GLY A 45 -10.93 2.95 -9.05
C GLY A 45 -10.94 1.61 -8.32
N ALA A 46 -11.34 1.58 -7.05
CA ALA A 46 -11.22 0.39 -6.21
C ALA A 46 -12.59 -0.06 -5.73
N ASN A 47 -13.44 -0.54 -6.66
CA ASN A 47 -14.75 -1.02 -6.25
C ASN A 47 -14.66 -2.44 -5.69
N GLU A 48 -15.64 -2.79 -4.88
CA GLU A 48 -15.65 -4.05 -4.11
C GLU A 48 -15.70 -5.29 -5.00
N VAL A 49 -16.42 -5.22 -6.11
CA VAL A 49 -16.55 -6.35 -7.04
C VAL A 49 -15.21 -6.66 -7.70
N GLU A 50 -14.52 -5.64 -8.19
CA GLU A 50 -13.23 -5.82 -8.86
C GLU A 50 -12.15 -6.29 -7.90
N LEU A 51 -12.10 -5.74 -6.69
CA LEU A 51 -11.17 -6.20 -5.67
C LEU A 51 -11.44 -7.64 -5.27
N GLY A 52 -12.72 -8.00 -5.14
CA GLY A 52 -13.10 -9.37 -4.84
C GLY A 52 -12.61 -10.35 -5.90
N LYS A 53 -12.70 -9.96 -7.18
CA LYS A 53 -12.19 -10.79 -8.28
C LYS A 53 -10.67 -10.95 -8.21
N GLN A 54 -9.95 -9.86 -7.93
CA GLN A 54 -8.49 -9.91 -7.80
C GLN A 54 -8.10 -10.85 -6.66
N TRP A 55 -8.73 -10.72 -5.50
CA TRP A 55 -8.44 -11.57 -4.35
C TRP A 55 -8.77 -13.04 -4.60
N ALA A 56 -9.80 -13.31 -5.37
CA ALA A 56 -10.20 -14.68 -5.70
C ALA A 56 -9.22 -15.36 -6.67
N ASN A 57 -8.54 -14.57 -7.52
CA ASN A 57 -7.74 -15.09 -8.62
C ASN A 57 -6.25 -14.80 -8.51
N ASN A 58 -5.79 -14.14 -7.45
CA ASN A 58 -4.39 -13.75 -7.33
C ASN A 58 -3.83 -14.10 -5.94
N GLU A 59 -3.16 -15.23 -5.86
CA GLU A 59 -2.55 -15.69 -4.61
C GLU A 59 -1.40 -14.80 -4.11
N LEU A 60 -0.78 -14.03 -5.00
CA LEU A 60 0.29 -13.12 -4.61
C LEU A 60 -0.21 -12.09 -3.59
N ILE A 61 -1.40 -11.54 -3.80
CA ILE A 61 -1.89 -10.45 -2.97
C ILE A 61 -2.70 -10.92 -1.75
N THR A 62 -2.93 -12.23 -1.61
CA THR A 62 -3.73 -12.77 -0.51
C THR A 62 -2.94 -13.65 0.45
N ASN A 63 -1.62 -13.75 0.25
CA ASN A 63 -0.73 -14.58 1.09
C ASN A 63 0.57 -13.84 1.40
N LEU A 64 0.48 -12.55 1.67
CA LEU A 64 1.65 -11.72 1.94
C LEU A 64 2.18 -11.97 3.35
N ASN A 65 3.51 -12.02 3.48
CA ASN A 65 4.12 -12.09 4.81
C ASN A 65 3.93 -10.77 5.55
N GLU A 66 3.80 -10.84 6.87
CA GLU A 66 3.69 -9.65 7.71
C GLU A 66 5.01 -8.89 7.82
N THR A 67 6.13 -9.57 7.61
CA THR A 67 7.45 -8.93 7.58
C THR A 67 7.73 -8.40 6.18
N TYR A 68 8.34 -7.22 6.12
CA TYR A 68 8.65 -6.54 4.86
C TYR A 68 9.80 -5.57 5.12
N GLU A 69 10.39 -5.04 4.05
CA GLU A 69 11.53 -4.14 4.17
C GLU A 69 11.38 -2.95 3.22
N PRO A 70 11.11 -1.74 3.73
CA PRO A 70 11.19 -0.55 2.89
C PRO A 70 12.64 -0.26 2.55
N PHE A 71 12.92 0.09 1.29
CA PHE A 71 14.29 0.30 0.85
C PHE A 71 14.52 1.59 0.07
N GLY A 72 13.50 2.39 -0.12
CA GLY A 72 13.68 3.66 -0.81
C GLY A 72 12.38 4.42 -0.95
N THR A 73 12.51 5.66 -1.41
CA THR A 73 11.38 6.52 -1.71
C THR A 73 11.60 7.20 -3.05
N LEU A 74 10.50 7.51 -3.72
CA LEU A 74 10.51 8.35 -4.92
C LEU A 74 9.54 9.50 -4.69
N ARG A 75 10.01 10.72 -4.92
CA ARG A 75 9.19 11.91 -4.81
C ARG A 75 8.84 12.39 -6.20
N ARG A 76 7.53 12.47 -6.49
CA ARG A 76 7.07 12.84 -7.82
C ARG A 76 5.78 13.65 -7.70
N GLY A 77 5.80 14.88 -8.20
CA GLY A 77 4.65 15.77 -8.07
C GLY A 77 4.37 16.05 -6.60
N GLU A 78 3.16 15.77 -6.17
CA GLU A 78 2.74 15.99 -4.78
C GLU A 78 2.76 14.70 -3.95
N HIS A 79 3.29 13.61 -4.51
CA HIS A 79 3.24 12.29 -3.88
C HIS A 79 4.62 11.74 -3.57
N VAL A 80 4.65 10.86 -2.59
CA VAL A 80 5.85 10.09 -2.26
C VAL A 80 5.51 8.61 -2.40
N THR A 81 6.30 7.89 -3.19
CA THR A 81 6.15 6.45 -3.32
C THR A 81 7.17 5.76 -2.43
N VAL A 82 6.71 4.89 -1.55
CA VAL A 82 7.58 4.04 -0.74
C VAL A 82 7.80 2.74 -1.50
N LEU A 83 9.07 2.35 -1.65
CA LEU A 83 9.46 1.11 -2.30
C LEU A 83 9.72 0.06 -1.22
N ILE A 84 9.07 -1.08 -1.33
CA ILE A 84 9.04 -2.09 -0.28
C ILE A 84 9.40 -3.45 -0.87
N LYS A 85 10.34 -4.15 -0.21
CA LYS A 85 10.61 -5.54 -0.52
C LYS A 85 9.64 -6.41 0.28
N GLN A 86 8.83 -7.18 -0.43
CA GLN A 86 7.77 -8.00 0.14
C GLN A 86 7.98 -9.45 -0.25
N THR A 87 7.72 -10.37 0.67
CA THR A 87 7.72 -11.79 0.36
C THR A 87 6.33 -12.38 0.58
N ASN A 88 6.13 -13.60 0.12
CA ASN A 88 4.83 -14.27 0.12
C ASN A 88 4.92 -15.60 0.88
N LYS A 89 3.84 -15.97 1.55
CA LYS A 89 3.78 -17.22 2.34
C LYS A 89 3.73 -18.46 1.46
N LYS A 90 3.22 -18.35 0.25
CA LYS A 90 3.03 -19.47 -0.67
C LYS A 90 3.94 -19.43 -1.89
N ILE A 91 4.18 -18.25 -2.43
CA ILE A 91 4.90 -18.09 -3.68
C ILE A 91 6.32 -17.64 -3.37
N PRO A 92 7.35 -18.42 -3.75
CA PRO A 92 8.75 -18.03 -3.49
C PRO A 92 9.15 -16.78 -4.25
N GLY A 93 10.12 -16.07 -3.71
CA GLY A 93 10.71 -14.91 -4.36
C GLY A 93 10.48 -13.61 -3.61
N GLU A 94 11.07 -12.56 -4.14
CA GLU A 94 10.95 -11.22 -3.60
C GLU A 94 10.13 -10.38 -4.57
N TYR A 95 9.24 -9.56 -4.04
CA TYR A 95 8.30 -8.77 -4.83
C TYR A 95 8.40 -7.30 -4.47
N LEU A 96 8.12 -6.45 -5.43
CA LEU A 96 8.17 -5.01 -5.25
C LEU A 96 6.80 -4.50 -4.81
N GLY A 97 6.72 -4.00 -3.57
CA GLY A 97 5.57 -3.25 -3.10
C GLY A 97 5.77 -1.77 -3.37
N ARG A 98 4.74 -1.10 -3.86
CA ARG A 98 4.75 0.34 -4.10
C ARG A 98 3.56 0.94 -3.38
N LEU A 99 3.87 1.83 -2.44
CA LEU A 99 2.86 2.54 -1.65
C LEU A 99 2.96 4.02 -1.97
N VAL A 100 1.96 4.56 -2.66
CA VAL A 100 1.93 5.98 -3.02
C VAL A 100 1.18 6.74 -1.96
N LEU A 101 1.86 7.70 -1.33
CA LEU A 101 1.31 8.53 -0.26
C LEU A 101 1.11 9.96 -0.75
N GLY A 102 0.05 10.59 -0.30
CA GLY A 102 -0.25 11.99 -0.54
C GLY A 102 -1.05 12.56 0.61
N VAL A 103 -1.40 13.83 0.51
CA VAL A 103 -2.19 14.52 1.54
C VAL A 103 -3.54 14.89 0.95
N GLU A 104 -4.61 14.57 1.69
CA GLU A 104 -5.97 14.93 1.35
C GLU A 104 -6.65 15.41 2.62
N ASP A 105 -7.19 16.62 2.59
CA ASP A 105 -7.86 17.23 3.74
C ASP A 105 -6.99 17.26 5.00
N GLY A 106 -5.69 17.54 4.82
CA GLY A 106 -4.73 17.61 5.92
C GLY A 106 -4.26 16.29 6.45
N GLU A 107 -4.70 15.17 5.88
CA GLU A 107 -4.32 13.83 6.34
C GLU A 107 -3.53 13.10 5.26
N THR A 108 -2.59 12.25 5.69
CA THR A 108 -1.88 11.37 4.77
C THR A 108 -2.81 10.23 4.36
N LYS A 109 -2.95 10.03 3.05
CA LYS A 109 -3.80 8.99 2.48
C LYS A 109 -3.02 8.16 1.47
N VAL A 110 -3.55 6.98 1.17
CA VAL A 110 -3.01 6.09 0.15
C VAL A 110 -3.60 6.49 -1.20
N PHE A 111 -2.73 6.87 -2.12
CA PHE A 111 -3.11 7.26 -3.49
C PHE A 111 -2.83 6.16 -4.50
N GLY A 112 -2.09 5.14 -4.12
CA GLY A 112 -1.82 3.97 -4.93
C GLY A 112 -1.16 2.88 -4.12
N ALA A 113 -1.43 1.63 -4.47
CA ALA A 113 -0.79 0.48 -3.84
C ALA A 113 -0.75 -0.65 -4.86
N THR A 114 0.45 -1.14 -5.15
CA THR A 114 0.65 -2.25 -6.08
C THR A 114 1.72 -3.18 -5.54
N ILE A 115 1.72 -4.41 -6.04
CA ILE A 115 2.75 -5.40 -5.74
C ILE A 115 2.95 -6.30 -6.97
N TYR A 116 4.22 -6.52 -7.33
CA TYR A 116 4.53 -7.40 -8.45
C TYR A 116 5.98 -7.86 -8.48
#